data_bac77d5402d8e67acc3a8c90ade6dbf9
#
_entry.id   bac77d5402d8e67acc3a8c90ade6dbf9
#
_cell.length_a   1.000
_cell.length_b   1.000
_cell.length_c   1.000
_cell.angle_alpha   90.00
_cell.angle_beta   90.00
_cell.angle_gamma   90.00
#
_symmetry.space_group_name_H-M   'P 1'
#
loop_
_entity.id
_entity.type
_entity.pdbx_description
1 polymer ?
#
loop_
_entity_poly.entity_id
_entity_poly.type
_entity_poly.pdbx_seq_one_letter_code
_entity_poly.pdbx_strand_id
1 'polypeptide(L)' 'FMSWSKPSDKKCPKCGGYMVEKGNKLLCASETCGYTCEREKKENE' A
#
# COMPACT_ATOMS: atom_id res chain seq x y z
N PHE A 1 -6.98 -13.44 15.72
CA PHE A 1 -6.12 -13.55 14.72
C PHE A 1 -6.31 -12.46 13.68
N MET A 2 -5.37 -11.78 13.34
CA MET A 2 -5.53 -10.76 12.40
C MET A 2 -4.47 -10.84 11.38
N SER A 3 -4.76 -10.43 10.21
CA SER A 3 -3.81 -10.47 9.19
C SER A 3 -3.27 -9.11 9.00
N TRP A 4 -2.03 -8.95 8.98
CA TRP A 4 -1.43 -7.67 8.79
C TRP A 4 -1.00 -7.48 7.38
N SER A 5 -1.18 -6.31 6.87
CA SER A 5 -0.71 -6.01 5.54
C SER A 5 0.70 -5.50 5.67
N LYS A 6 1.61 -6.03 4.91
CA LYS A 6 2.96 -5.62 5.01
C LYS A 6 3.14 -4.22 4.46
N PRO A 7 3.94 -3.41 5.07
CA PRO A 7 4.18 -2.06 4.60
C PRO A 7 4.96 -2.12 3.30
N SER A 8 4.50 -1.43 2.32
CA SER A 8 5.15 -1.44 1.05
C SER A 8 6.33 -0.48 1.04
N ASP A 9 7.17 -0.63 0.06
CA ASP A 9 8.32 0.23 -0.03
C ASP A 9 7.88 1.57 -0.56
N LYS A 10 6.69 1.69 -1.05
CA LYS A 10 6.21 2.93 -1.60
C LYS A 10 5.70 3.85 -0.53
N LYS A 11 5.82 5.13 -0.76
CA LYS A 11 5.32 6.07 0.18
C LYS A 11 4.13 6.79 -0.41
N CYS A 12 3.23 7.17 0.41
CA CYS A 12 2.03 7.84 -0.05
C CYS A 12 2.37 9.24 -0.51
N PRO A 13 2.08 9.56 -1.75
CA PRO A 13 2.37 10.87 -2.28
C PRO A 13 1.38 11.91 -1.81
N LYS A 14 0.34 11.48 -1.14
CA LYS A 14 -0.61 12.43 -0.64
C LYS A 14 -0.29 12.90 0.75
N CYS A 15 -0.21 12.05 1.68
CA CYS A 15 0.11 12.45 3.04
C CYS A 15 1.57 12.21 3.35
N GLY A 16 2.26 11.53 2.52
CA GLY A 16 3.65 11.26 2.79
C GLY A 16 3.87 10.09 3.72
N GLY A 17 2.85 9.37 4.04
CA GLY A 17 2.99 8.24 4.92
C GLY A 17 3.50 7.04 4.17
N TYR A 18 3.18 5.86 4.64
CA TYR A 18 3.62 4.67 3.95
C TYR A 18 2.39 3.94 3.47
N MET A 19 2.55 3.10 2.48
CA MET A 19 1.43 2.36 1.95
C MET A 19 1.57 0.90 2.31
N VAL A 20 0.47 0.19 2.27
CA VAL A 20 0.49 -1.22 2.59
C VAL A 20 0.03 -2.01 1.39
N GLU A 21 0.53 -3.20 1.26
CA GLU A 21 0.15 -4.05 0.14
C GLU A 21 -1.11 -4.78 0.48
N LYS A 22 -2.09 -4.66 -0.34
CA LYS A 22 -3.32 -5.37 -0.10
C LYS A 22 -3.67 -6.09 -1.38
N GLY A 23 -3.45 -7.32 -1.46
CA GLY A 23 -3.79 -8.08 -2.64
C GLY A 23 -2.97 -7.59 -3.81
N ASN A 24 -3.60 -7.01 -4.75
CA ASN A 24 -2.91 -6.48 -5.89
C ASN A 24 -2.88 -4.97 -5.89
N LYS A 25 -3.16 -4.36 -4.79
CA LYS A 25 -3.20 -2.92 -4.75
C LYS A 25 -2.49 -2.39 -3.54
N LEU A 26 -2.21 -1.12 -3.56
CA LEU A 26 -1.55 -0.49 -2.45
C LEU A 26 -2.51 0.50 -1.84
N LEU A 27 -2.61 0.47 -0.52
CA LEU A 27 -3.52 1.39 0.14
C LEU A 27 -2.74 2.20 1.16
N CYS A 28 -3.11 3.43 1.34
CA CYS A 28 -2.44 4.26 2.30
C CYS A 28 -2.76 3.78 3.70
N ALA A 29 -1.77 3.72 4.52
CA ALA A 29 -1.98 3.25 5.88
C ALA A 29 -2.87 4.22 6.64
N SER A 30 -2.91 5.45 6.19
CA SER A 30 -3.72 6.42 6.87
C SER A 30 -5.12 6.39 6.31
N GLU A 31 -6.07 6.06 7.13
CA GLU A 31 -7.44 6.04 6.67
C GLU A 31 -7.91 7.42 6.28
N THR A 32 -7.43 8.42 6.96
CA THR A 32 -7.87 9.77 6.66
C THR A 32 -7.42 10.14 5.26
N CYS A 33 -6.30 9.63 4.80
CA CYS A 33 -5.84 9.93 3.48
C CYS A 33 -6.64 9.15 2.45
N GLY A 34 -6.74 7.90 2.64
CA GLY A 34 -7.52 7.07 1.75
C GLY A 34 -6.96 6.96 0.34
N TYR A 35 -5.67 7.10 0.21
CA TYR A 35 -5.08 7.03 -1.12
C TYR A 35 -4.87 5.57 -1.51
N THR A 36 -5.20 5.24 -2.72
CA THR A 36 -5.01 3.87 -3.19
C THR A 36 -4.44 3.92 -4.59
N CYS A 37 -3.65 2.94 -4.92
CA CYS A 37 -3.12 2.86 -6.27
C CYS A 37 -2.80 1.42 -6.60
N GLU A 38 -2.52 1.15 -7.84
CA GLU A 38 -2.22 -0.18 -8.25
C GLU A 38 -0.81 -0.57 -7.87
N ARG A 39 -0.60 -1.78 -7.41
CA ARG A 39 0.70 -2.23 -7.03
C ARG A 39 1.54 -2.51 -8.27
N GLU A 40 2.75 -2.08 -8.24
CA GLU A 40 3.60 -2.31 -9.37
C GLU A 40 4.02 -3.75 -9.39
N LYS A 41 3.57 -4.60 -10.24
CA LYS A 41 3.89 -5.93 -10.28
C LYS A 41 5.21 -6.21 -10.90
N LYS A 42 6.09 -6.72 -10.32
CA LYS A 42 7.35 -7.02 -10.86
C LYS A 42 7.32 -8.31 -11.45
N GLU A 43 7.04 -8.69 -12.30
CA GLU A 43 6.98 -9.87 -12.94
C GLU A 43 7.93 -10.80 -12.74
N ASN A 44 8.20 -11.45 -12.45
CA ASN A 44 9.15 -12.29 -12.26
C ASN A 44 8.76 -13.55 -12.37
N GLU A 45 8.44 -14.11 -12.47
CA GLU A 45 8.07 -15.25 -12.59
C GLU A 45 7.98 -15.78 -13.03
#